data_9fac2fdd5ce0824a5181aa74d983f38c
#
_entry.id   9fac2fdd5ce0824a5181aa74d983f38c
#
_cell.length_a   1.000
_cell.length_b   1.000
_cell.length_c   1.000
_cell.angle_alpha   90.00
_cell.angle_beta   90.00
_cell.angle_gamma   90.00
#
_symmetry.space_group_name_H-M   'P 1'
#
loop_
_entity.id
_entity.type
_entity.pdbx_description
1 polymer ?
#
loop_
_entity_poly.entity_id
_entity_poly.type
_entity_poly.pdbx_seq_one_letter_code
_entity_poly.pdbx_strand_id
1 'polypeptide(L)'
;MLVGAGNTWLRLAHVALLAGVLTGCSEAAEGDDSKASARPTATAETSGPRDTAATSGGSIGAAGSACELPVTFDIAKSWTAEAVEAPLSQGPVSLACEIDAKPAGNIGFLRVWAGKSGDADTRAVLEAFLAAEDGVTKEKYRTFASGGVSGVEVEYLYSSELLDETKKESAFAVTTADGPVVVHLGGLDTEEHEEMLPAYELARRTLRTA
;
A
#
# COMPACT_ATOMS: atom_id res chain seq x y z
N MET A 1 -46.62 32.35 4.07
CA MET A 1 -47.89 31.61 4.26
C MET A 1 -47.62 30.16 4.04
N LEU A 2 -48.03 29.33 5.05
CA LEU A 2 -48.12 27.86 5.13
C LEU A 2 -46.80 27.11 5.31
N VAL A 3 -46.33 26.72 6.43
CA VAL A 3 -46.72 25.81 7.55
C VAL A 3 -47.19 24.40 7.08
N GLY A 4 -46.39 23.38 7.47
CA GLY A 4 -46.71 21.96 7.48
C GLY A 4 -45.50 21.19 8.02
N ALA A 5 -45.34 20.96 9.18
CA ALA A 5 -45.83 20.06 10.24
C ALA A 5 -45.66 18.56 9.91
N GLY A 6 -44.70 17.92 10.59
CA GLY A 6 -44.86 16.73 11.38
C GLY A 6 -44.75 15.38 10.67
N ASN A 7 -43.77 14.58 11.09
CA ASN A 7 -44.08 13.23 11.61
C ASN A 7 -42.90 12.60 12.33
N THR A 8 -42.96 12.65 13.63
CA THR A 8 -42.28 11.77 14.58
C THR A 8 -42.83 10.33 14.47
N TRP A 9 -41.96 9.36 14.24
CA TRP A 9 -42.28 7.97 14.53
C TRP A 9 -41.20 7.35 15.42
N LEU A 10 -41.58 7.38 16.69
CA LEU A 10 -41.02 6.57 17.77
C LEU A 10 -41.42 5.10 17.54
N ARG A 11 -40.47 4.16 17.51
CA ARG A 11 -40.76 2.77 17.84
C ARG A 11 -39.65 2.16 18.71
N LEU A 12 -40.11 1.90 19.91
CA LEU A 12 -39.56 1.17 21.03
C LEU A 12 -39.06 -0.25 20.72
N ALA A 13 -37.94 -0.57 21.34
CA ALA A 13 -37.62 -1.74 22.17
C ALA A 13 -37.90 -3.15 21.66
N HIS A 14 -36.86 -4.01 21.64
CA HIS A 14 -36.91 -5.33 22.26
C HIS A 14 -35.52 -5.74 22.75
N VAL A 15 -35.43 -5.89 24.07
CA VAL A 15 -34.33 -6.54 24.80
C VAL A 15 -34.57 -8.04 24.75
N ALA A 16 -33.57 -8.83 24.42
CA ALA A 16 -33.54 -10.26 24.71
C ALA A 16 -32.17 -10.63 25.30
N LEU A 17 -32.17 -10.78 26.62
CA LEU A 17 -31.12 -11.46 27.39
C LEU A 17 -31.22 -12.97 27.14
N LEU A 18 -30.10 -13.61 26.83
CA LEU A 18 -29.91 -15.04 27.01
C LEU A 18 -28.57 -15.29 27.69
N ALA A 19 -28.64 -15.57 28.99
CA ALA A 19 -27.55 -16.11 29.79
C ALA A 19 -27.47 -17.63 29.57
N GLY A 20 -26.33 -18.14 29.23
CA GLY A 20 -26.05 -19.57 29.20
C GLY A 20 -24.74 -19.87 29.95
N VAL A 21 -24.87 -20.34 31.16
CA VAL A 21 -23.78 -20.86 32.00
C VAL A 21 -23.63 -22.34 31.69
N LEU A 22 -22.41 -22.81 31.37
CA LEU A 22 -22.05 -24.21 31.45
C LEU A 22 -20.69 -24.35 32.11
N THR A 23 -20.75 -24.71 33.38
CA THR A 23 -19.68 -25.26 34.20
C THR A 23 -19.41 -26.70 33.77
N GLY A 24 -18.17 -27.07 33.61
CA GLY A 24 -17.72 -28.43 33.43
C GLY A 24 -16.37 -28.63 34.13
N CYS A 25 -16.41 -29.09 35.37
CA CYS A 25 -15.28 -29.69 36.08
C CYS A 25 -15.13 -31.14 35.64
N SER A 26 -13.89 -31.62 35.52
CA SER A 26 -13.49 -33.01 35.68
C SER A 26 -11.97 -33.02 35.88
N GLU A 27 -11.55 -33.20 37.03
CA GLU A 27 -11.12 -34.39 37.84
C GLU A 27 -9.77 -34.98 37.41
N ALA A 28 -8.88 -34.98 38.42
CA ALA A 28 -7.50 -35.48 38.40
C ALA A 28 -7.44 -37.01 38.37
N ALA A 29 -6.46 -37.53 37.70
CA ALA A 29 -5.91 -38.87 37.99
C ALA A 29 -4.38 -38.82 37.91
N GLU A 30 -3.77 -39.10 39.04
CA GLU A 30 -2.34 -39.34 39.23
C GLU A 30 -1.93 -40.66 38.56
N GLY A 31 -0.73 -40.71 38.01
CA GLY A 31 -0.11 -41.93 37.49
C GLY A 31 1.31 -41.69 37.03
N ASP A 32 2.19 -42.15 37.82
CA ASP A 32 3.64 -42.09 37.90
C ASP A 32 4.39 -42.71 36.69
N ASP A 33 5.64 -42.30 36.56
CA ASP A 33 6.85 -42.91 35.96
C ASP A 33 7.38 -42.39 34.62
N SER A 34 8.44 -41.60 34.79
CA SER A 34 9.77 -41.65 34.12
C SER A 34 9.87 -41.98 32.63
N LYS A 35 10.17 -40.95 31.81
CA LYS A 35 11.41 -40.95 31.01
C LYS A 35 11.73 -39.59 30.42
N ALA A 36 12.87 -39.04 30.78
CA ALA A 36 13.45 -37.87 30.16
C ALA A 36 13.61 -38.08 28.64
N SER A 37 12.93 -37.26 27.86
CA SER A 37 13.25 -37.07 26.45
C SER A 37 13.32 -35.55 26.21
N ALA A 38 14.50 -35.09 25.92
CA ALA A 38 14.81 -33.71 25.63
C ALA A 38 13.97 -33.23 24.46
N ARG A 39 12.99 -32.37 24.76
CA ARG A 39 12.24 -31.61 23.76
C ARG A 39 13.15 -30.48 23.29
N PRO A 40 13.45 -30.34 21.99
CA PRO A 40 14.15 -29.16 21.53
C PRO A 40 13.25 -27.97 21.82
N THR A 41 13.74 -27.02 22.58
CA THR A 41 13.16 -25.70 22.76
C THR A 41 13.10 -25.07 21.40
N ALA A 42 11.91 -25.04 20.80
CA ALA A 42 11.68 -24.21 19.64
C ALA A 42 11.85 -22.76 20.12
N THR A 43 12.98 -22.19 19.79
CA THR A 43 13.18 -20.74 19.84
C THR A 43 12.04 -20.13 19.00
N ALA A 44 11.11 -19.46 19.66
CA ALA A 44 10.16 -18.61 18.96
C ALA A 44 10.98 -17.51 18.28
N GLU A 45 11.30 -17.71 17.02
CA GLU A 45 11.76 -16.63 16.17
C GLU A 45 10.64 -15.60 16.18
N THR A 46 10.90 -14.46 16.80
CA THR A 46 10.10 -13.25 16.66
C THR A 46 10.13 -12.90 15.18
N SER A 47 9.14 -13.38 14.44
CA SER A 47 8.91 -12.95 13.07
C SER A 47 8.57 -11.48 13.14
N GLY A 48 9.57 -10.61 12.87
CA GLY A 48 9.31 -9.25 12.45
C GLY A 48 8.39 -9.26 11.22
N PRO A 49 7.76 -8.16 10.85
CA PRO A 49 6.86 -8.11 9.70
C PRO A 49 7.59 -8.75 8.52
N ARG A 50 7.07 -9.88 8.04
CA ARG A 50 7.61 -10.56 6.88
C ARG A 50 7.33 -9.68 5.70
N ASP A 51 8.39 -9.21 5.10
CA ASP A 51 8.46 -8.53 3.83
C ASP A 51 8.06 -9.52 2.71
N THR A 52 6.79 -9.93 2.70
CA THR A 52 6.22 -10.87 1.74
C THR A 52 5.73 -10.08 0.55
N ALA A 53 6.62 -9.86 -0.43
CA ALA A 53 6.21 -9.30 -1.71
C ALA A 53 5.11 -10.15 -2.33
N ALA A 54 4.23 -9.49 -3.08
CA ALA A 54 3.24 -10.14 -3.90
C ALA A 54 3.90 -11.05 -4.95
N THR A 55 3.14 -12.03 -5.45
CA THR A 55 3.56 -12.85 -6.60
C THR A 55 3.52 -11.99 -7.87
N SER A 56 4.58 -12.04 -8.67
CA SER A 56 4.65 -11.34 -9.97
C SER A 56 3.57 -11.86 -10.94
N GLY A 57 2.89 -10.92 -11.58
CA GLY A 57 1.97 -11.14 -12.69
C GLY A 57 2.57 -10.81 -14.06
N GLY A 58 3.78 -10.28 -14.08
CA GLY A 58 4.49 -9.82 -15.28
C GLY A 58 5.26 -8.55 -15.01
N SER A 59 5.97 -8.04 -16.01
CA SER A 59 6.78 -6.83 -15.92
C SER A 59 6.26 -5.75 -16.88
N ILE A 60 6.40 -4.48 -16.49
CA ILE A 60 6.11 -3.31 -17.31
C ILE A 60 7.34 -2.41 -17.43
N GLY A 61 7.25 -1.39 -18.29
CA GLY A 61 8.28 -0.37 -18.50
C GLY A 61 9.07 -0.55 -19.79
N ALA A 62 9.31 -1.80 -20.20
CA ALA A 62 10.03 -2.08 -21.43
C ALA A 62 9.23 -1.67 -22.69
N ALA A 63 9.92 -1.46 -23.80
CA ALA A 63 9.30 -1.19 -25.10
C ALA A 63 8.30 -2.29 -25.48
N GLY A 64 7.10 -1.89 -25.91
CA GLY A 64 5.99 -2.78 -26.25
C GLY A 64 5.22 -3.35 -25.06
N SER A 65 5.54 -2.98 -23.84
CA SER A 65 4.71 -3.31 -22.66
C SER A 65 3.49 -2.38 -22.58
N ALA A 66 2.55 -2.69 -21.64
CA ALA A 66 1.36 -1.87 -21.42
C ALA A 66 1.69 -0.40 -21.12
N CYS A 67 2.82 -0.15 -20.45
CA CYS A 67 3.34 1.20 -20.21
C CYS A 67 4.83 1.18 -20.53
N GLU A 68 5.29 2.06 -21.44
CA GLU A 68 6.71 2.29 -21.70
C GLU A 68 7.23 3.37 -20.73
N LEU A 69 8.25 3.05 -19.94
CA LEU A 69 8.72 3.88 -18.83
C LEU A 69 10.26 3.92 -18.82
N PRO A 70 10.92 4.93 -18.20
CA PRO A 70 12.36 4.94 -17.99
C PRO A 70 12.90 3.82 -17.08
N VAL A 71 12.02 3.08 -16.45
CA VAL A 71 12.31 1.96 -15.55
C VAL A 71 11.45 0.75 -15.89
N THR A 72 11.92 -0.44 -15.53
CA THR A 72 11.13 -1.68 -15.58
C THR A 72 10.95 -2.22 -14.17
N PHE A 73 9.80 -2.82 -13.89
CA PHE A 73 9.52 -3.53 -12.65
C PHE A 73 8.35 -4.49 -12.81
N ASP A 74 8.21 -5.43 -11.87
CA ASP A 74 7.12 -6.38 -11.87
C ASP A 74 5.88 -5.80 -11.18
N ILE A 75 4.71 -6.07 -11.77
CA ILE A 75 3.39 -5.80 -11.16
C ILE A 75 2.86 -7.05 -10.50
N ALA A 76 2.02 -6.88 -9.48
CA ALA A 76 1.41 -8.01 -8.78
C ALA A 76 0.46 -8.79 -9.68
N LYS A 77 0.36 -10.10 -9.43
CA LYS A 77 -0.56 -10.98 -10.15
C LYS A 77 -2.01 -10.45 -10.02
N SER A 78 -2.72 -10.47 -11.12
CA SER A 78 -4.09 -9.96 -11.27
C SER A 78 -4.21 -8.43 -11.26
N TRP A 79 -3.15 -7.67 -11.09
CA TRP A 79 -3.18 -6.22 -11.33
C TRP A 79 -3.05 -5.93 -12.82
N THR A 80 -3.68 -4.86 -13.29
CA THR A 80 -3.66 -4.47 -14.71
C THR A 80 -3.05 -3.10 -14.90
N ALA A 81 -2.13 -2.96 -15.88
CA ALA A 81 -1.47 -1.71 -16.18
C ALA A 81 -2.03 -1.09 -17.46
N GLU A 82 -2.21 0.24 -17.44
CA GLU A 82 -2.69 1.02 -18.58
C GLU A 82 -1.93 2.34 -18.67
N ALA A 83 -1.46 2.67 -19.87
CA ALA A 83 -0.83 3.97 -20.14
C ALA A 83 -1.86 5.09 -20.12
N VAL A 84 -1.49 6.26 -19.56
CA VAL A 84 -2.38 7.40 -19.43
C VAL A 84 -2.26 8.30 -20.65
N GLU A 85 -3.37 8.47 -21.40
CA GLU A 85 -3.39 9.30 -22.63
C GLU A 85 -3.43 10.81 -22.36
N ALA A 86 -4.05 11.22 -21.24
CA ALA A 86 -4.17 12.62 -20.84
C ALA A 86 -3.51 12.83 -19.46
N PRO A 87 -2.19 12.93 -19.39
CA PRO A 87 -1.47 12.93 -18.13
C PRO A 87 -1.75 14.19 -17.30
N LEU A 88 -1.99 13.96 -16.01
CA LEU A 88 -1.97 14.98 -14.98
C LEU A 88 -0.52 15.27 -14.59
N SER A 89 -0.23 16.48 -14.12
CA SER A 89 1.09 16.81 -13.56
C SER A 89 1.01 16.99 -12.06
N GLN A 90 2.02 16.48 -11.35
CA GLN A 90 2.19 16.66 -9.91
C GLN A 90 3.66 16.97 -9.61
N GLY A 91 3.93 18.18 -9.15
CA GLY A 91 5.30 18.66 -9.03
C GLY A 91 6.05 18.61 -10.38
N PRO A 92 7.26 18.02 -10.42
CA PRO A 92 8.09 17.98 -11.63
C PRO A 92 7.79 16.79 -12.56
N VAL A 93 6.78 15.97 -12.25
CA VAL A 93 6.46 14.73 -12.98
C VAL A 93 5.02 14.73 -13.47
N SER A 94 4.75 13.91 -14.48
CA SER A 94 3.41 13.70 -15.06
C SER A 94 3.04 12.22 -15.01
N LEU A 95 1.76 11.92 -14.79
CA LEU A 95 1.22 10.57 -14.72
C LEU A 95 1.39 9.87 -16.07
N ALA A 96 2.11 8.75 -16.08
CA ALA A 96 2.43 8.00 -17.28
C ALA A 96 1.71 6.64 -17.33
N CYS A 97 1.47 6.03 -16.17
CA CYS A 97 0.87 4.70 -16.09
C CYS A 97 0.04 4.56 -14.81
N GLU A 98 -1.13 3.95 -14.92
CA GLU A 98 -1.94 3.47 -13.79
C GLU A 98 -1.94 1.94 -13.77
N ILE A 99 -1.74 1.38 -12.59
CA ILE A 99 -1.74 -0.06 -12.35
C ILE A 99 -2.86 -0.34 -11.34
N ASP A 100 -3.98 -0.83 -11.85
CA ASP A 100 -5.24 -1.01 -11.12
C ASP A 100 -5.21 -2.29 -10.28
N ALA A 101 -5.47 -2.16 -8.98
CA ALA A 101 -5.58 -3.26 -8.02
C ALA A 101 -6.96 -3.93 -8.01
N LYS A 102 -7.99 -3.31 -8.62
CA LYS A 102 -9.38 -3.77 -8.58
C LYS A 102 -9.57 -5.20 -9.08
N PRO A 103 -8.88 -5.69 -10.12
CA PRO A 103 -9.00 -7.09 -10.52
C PRO A 103 -8.50 -8.09 -9.46
N ALA A 104 -7.71 -7.62 -8.48
CA ALA A 104 -7.26 -8.41 -7.33
C ALA A 104 -8.13 -8.23 -6.07
N GLY A 105 -9.14 -7.34 -6.12
CA GLY A 105 -10.11 -7.12 -5.05
C GLY A 105 -9.91 -5.84 -4.23
N ASN A 106 -8.90 -5.02 -4.52
CA ASN A 106 -8.62 -3.77 -3.81
C ASN A 106 -9.08 -2.54 -4.63
N ILE A 107 -9.44 -1.43 -3.96
CA ILE A 107 -9.82 -0.17 -4.60
C ILE A 107 -8.66 0.81 -4.50
N GLY A 108 -7.67 0.66 -5.37
CA GLY A 108 -6.49 1.51 -5.36
C GLY A 108 -5.58 1.26 -6.54
N PHE A 109 -4.49 2.01 -6.59
CA PHE A 109 -3.58 2.04 -7.72
C PHE A 109 -2.13 2.14 -7.27
N LEU A 110 -1.24 1.50 -8.05
CA LEU A 110 0.12 2.01 -8.22
C LEU A 110 0.12 2.97 -9.40
N ARG A 111 0.45 4.23 -9.16
CA ARG A 111 0.61 5.25 -10.20
C ARG A 111 2.06 5.51 -10.47
N VAL A 112 2.44 5.50 -11.74
CA VAL A 112 3.80 5.80 -12.17
C VAL A 112 3.82 7.16 -12.85
N TRP A 113 4.65 8.03 -12.32
CA TRP A 113 4.85 9.37 -12.79
C TRP A 113 6.24 9.51 -13.36
N ALA A 114 6.39 10.13 -14.52
CA ALA A 114 7.67 10.32 -15.18
C ALA A 114 7.94 11.81 -15.44
N GLY A 115 9.17 12.22 -15.23
CA GLY A 115 9.63 13.59 -15.51
C GLY A 115 10.48 13.66 -16.77
N LYS A 116 10.89 14.88 -17.14
CA LYS A 116 11.77 15.10 -18.27
C LYS A 116 13.21 14.74 -17.89
N SER A 117 14.01 14.32 -18.89
CA SER A 117 15.44 14.08 -18.73
C SER A 117 16.17 15.26 -18.09
N GLY A 118 17.10 14.99 -17.19
CA GLY A 118 17.89 16.00 -16.48
C GLY A 118 18.48 15.44 -15.19
N ASP A 119 19.41 16.19 -14.60
CA ASP A 119 20.14 15.84 -13.38
C ASP A 119 19.32 16.21 -12.11
N ALA A 120 18.08 15.73 -12.02
CA ALA A 120 17.23 16.01 -10.88
C ALA A 120 17.68 15.20 -9.66
N ASP A 121 17.80 15.87 -8.50
CA ASP A 121 17.99 15.18 -7.23
C ASP A 121 16.76 14.37 -6.87
N THR A 122 16.92 13.06 -6.68
CA THR A 122 15.83 12.11 -6.43
C THR A 122 14.99 12.49 -5.20
N ARG A 123 15.64 12.97 -4.13
CA ARG A 123 14.95 13.39 -2.92
C ARG A 123 14.14 14.65 -3.15
N ALA A 124 14.71 15.63 -3.85
CA ALA A 124 14.02 16.87 -4.18
C ALA A 124 12.82 16.65 -5.10
N VAL A 125 12.90 15.70 -6.04
CA VAL A 125 11.76 15.29 -6.88
C VAL A 125 10.62 14.76 -6.03
N LEU A 126 10.90 13.85 -5.09
CA LEU A 126 9.89 13.24 -4.22
C LEU A 126 9.27 14.27 -3.26
N GLU A 127 10.09 15.17 -2.71
CA GLU A 127 9.58 16.27 -1.88
C GLU A 127 8.68 17.23 -2.67
N ALA A 128 9.05 17.58 -3.90
CA ALA A 128 8.23 18.43 -4.76
C ALA A 128 6.94 17.74 -5.24
N PHE A 129 6.96 16.41 -5.40
CA PHE A 129 5.79 15.60 -5.70
C PHE A 129 4.79 15.66 -4.55
N LEU A 130 5.24 15.47 -3.30
CA LEU A 130 4.39 15.55 -2.12
C LEU A 130 3.89 16.98 -1.86
N ALA A 131 4.74 17.98 -2.04
CA ALA A 131 4.39 19.40 -1.82
C ALA A 131 3.33 19.92 -2.80
N ALA A 132 3.08 19.21 -3.90
CA ALA A 132 2.01 19.54 -4.85
C ALA A 132 0.63 19.01 -4.41
N GLU A 133 0.55 18.30 -3.29
CA GLU A 133 -0.67 17.74 -2.73
C GLU A 133 -0.92 18.30 -1.33
N ASP A 134 -2.11 18.89 -1.13
CA ASP A 134 -2.52 19.40 0.18
C ASP A 134 -2.86 18.23 1.12
N GLY A 135 -2.60 18.40 2.42
CA GLY A 135 -2.95 17.41 3.44
C GLY A 135 -1.90 16.34 3.74
N VAL A 136 -0.71 16.42 3.13
CA VAL A 136 0.44 15.56 3.43
C VAL A 136 1.07 15.93 4.77
N THR A 137 1.30 14.94 5.63
CA THR A 137 1.91 15.11 6.96
C THR A 137 2.69 13.86 7.38
N LYS A 138 3.58 13.99 8.36
CA LYS A 138 4.33 12.90 9.02
C LYS A 138 5.20 12.08 8.07
N GLU A 139 5.82 12.71 7.10
CA GLU A 139 6.69 12.10 6.11
C GLU A 139 7.91 11.43 6.77
N LYS A 140 8.14 10.17 6.40
CA LYS A 140 9.30 9.39 6.83
C LYS A 140 10.05 8.89 5.61
N TYR A 141 11.18 9.50 5.35
CA TYR A 141 12.01 9.16 4.20
C TYR A 141 13.08 8.14 4.54
N ARG A 142 13.38 7.26 3.58
CA ARG A 142 14.51 6.33 3.63
C ARG A 142 15.09 6.10 2.23
N THR A 143 16.37 5.74 2.16
CA THR A 143 17.01 5.37 0.90
C THR A 143 16.90 3.87 0.68
N PHE A 144 16.87 3.45 -0.58
CA PHE A 144 16.93 2.05 -0.98
C PHE A 144 17.81 1.87 -2.22
N ALA A 145 18.18 0.61 -2.51
CA ALA A 145 18.83 0.23 -3.74
C ALA A 145 18.17 -1.04 -4.30
N SER A 146 17.96 -1.08 -5.60
CA SER A 146 17.39 -2.22 -6.32
C SER A 146 17.90 -2.25 -7.76
N GLY A 147 18.29 -3.42 -8.28
CA GLY A 147 18.66 -3.59 -9.68
C GLY A 147 19.76 -2.64 -10.21
N GLY A 148 20.63 -2.16 -9.33
CA GLY A 148 21.65 -1.17 -9.66
C GLY A 148 21.16 0.29 -9.63
N VAL A 149 19.90 0.53 -9.29
CA VAL A 149 19.30 1.87 -9.14
C VAL A 149 19.23 2.23 -7.65
N SER A 150 19.61 3.46 -7.32
CA SER A 150 19.42 4.03 -5.97
C SER A 150 18.20 4.93 -5.98
N GLY A 151 17.40 4.85 -4.92
CA GLY A 151 16.17 5.62 -4.78
C GLY A 151 15.92 6.14 -3.37
N VAL A 152 14.89 6.96 -3.27
CA VAL A 152 14.35 7.48 -2.02
C VAL A 152 12.89 7.08 -1.93
N GLU A 153 12.49 6.61 -0.77
CA GLU A 153 11.12 6.22 -0.44
C GLU A 153 10.59 7.09 0.68
N VAL A 154 9.29 7.32 0.68
CA VAL A 154 8.56 8.03 1.74
C VAL A 154 7.30 7.27 2.11
N GLU A 155 7.03 7.17 3.40
CA GLU A 155 5.74 6.84 3.99
C GLU A 155 5.18 8.10 4.65
N TYR A 156 3.92 8.39 4.46
CA TYR A 156 3.30 9.61 4.98
C TYR A 156 1.82 9.40 5.30
N LEU A 157 1.22 10.38 5.98
CA LEU A 157 -0.22 10.46 6.16
C LEU A 157 -0.78 11.51 5.19
N TYR A 158 -1.85 11.13 4.53
CA TYR A 158 -2.64 12.00 3.68
C TYR A 158 -4.02 12.23 4.31
N SER A 159 -4.43 13.49 4.41
CA SER A 159 -5.75 13.87 4.91
C SER A 159 -6.52 14.60 3.83
N SER A 160 -7.67 14.04 3.44
CA SER A 160 -8.59 14.70 2.51
C SER A 160 -9.57 15.57 3.27
N GLU A 161 -9.62 16.87 2.94
CA GLU A 161 -10.63 17.78 3.50
C GLU A 161 -12.07 17.39 3.11
N LEU A 162 -12.24 16.69 1.98
CA LEU A 162 -13.53 16.27 1.47
C LEU A 162 -14.09 15.03 2.19
N LEU A 163 -13.22 14.15 2.70
CA LEU A 163 -13.62 12.87 3.28
C LEU A 163 -13.50 12.85 4.80
N ASP A 164 -12.87 13.89 5.41
CA ASP A 164 -12.55 13.96 6.85
C ASP A 164 -11.82 12.69 7.36
N GLU A 165 -11.02 12.10 6.47
CA GLU A 165 -10.26 10.89 6.73
C GLU A 165 -8.76 11.12 6.57
N THR A 166 -8.00 10.43 7.43
CA THR A 166 -6.54 10.38 7.32
C THR A 166 -6.11 8.96 7.04
N LYS A 167 -5.35 8.76 5.96
CA LYS A 167 -4.86 7.45 5.53
C LYS A 167 -3.34 7.44 5.35
N LYS A 168 -2.75 6.26 5.37
CA LYS A 168 -1.37 6.04 4.96
C LYS A 168 -1.26 6.03 3.45
N GLU A 169 -0.16 6.57 2.97
CA GLU A 169 0.28 6.44 1.58
C GLU A 169 1.79 6.23 1.53
N SER A 170 2.28 5.72 0.42
CA SER A 170 3.70 5.49 0.19
C SER A 170 4.08 5.87 -1.23
N ALA A 171 5.27 6.43 -1.39
CA ALA A 171 5.84 6.69 -2.70
C ALA A 171 7.34 6.43 -2.69
N PHE A 172 7.90 6.05 -3.83
CA PHE A 172 9.35 6.08 -4.03
C PHE A 172 9.71 6.80 -5.32
N ALA A 173 10.90 7.37 -5.35
CA ALA A 173 11.46 8.00 -6.54
C ALA A 173 12.82 7.42 -6.87
N VAL A 174 13.14 7.42 -8.15
CA VAL A 174 14.45 7.17 -8.70
C VAL A 174 14.73 8.18 -9.83
N THR A 175 16.00 8.47 -10.10
CA THR A 175 16.41 9.28 -11.25
C THR A 175 17.19 8.41 -12.22
N THR A 176 16.80 8.44 -13.48
CA THR A 176 17.45 7.75 -14.60
C THR A 176 18.02 8.76 -15.61
N ALA A 177 18.77 8.30 -16.60
CA ALA A 177 19.23 9.16 -17.69
C ALA A 177 18.06 9.79 -18.48
N ASP A 178 16.91 9.11 -18.53
CA ASP A 178 15.70 9.55 -19.23
C ASP A 178 14.78 10.42 -18.37
N GLY A 179 15.15 10.64 -17.10
CA GLY A 179 14.44 11.50 -16.16
C GLY A 179 14.06 10.81 -14.86
N PRO A 180 13.47 11.57 -13.92
CA PRO A 180 12.97 11.04 -12.67
C PRO A 180 11.69 10.26 -12.87
N VAL A 181 11.51 9.21 -12.04
CA VAL A 181 10.30 8.42 -11.96
C VAL A 181 9.84 8.37 -10.51
N VAL A 182 8.55 8.61 -10.27
CA VAL A 182 7.89 8.41 -8.98
C VAL A 182 6.87 7.29 -9.12
N VAL A 183 6.89 6.35 -8.19
CA VAL A 183 5.86 5.31 -8.06
C VAL A 183 5.13 5.55 -6.75
N HIS A 184 3.83 5.76 -6.85
CA HIS A 184 2.96 6.13 -5.73
C HIS A 184 1.90 5.04 -5.50
N LEU A 185 1.74 4.62 -4.25
CA LEU A 185 0.69 3.71 -3.79
C LEU A 185 -0.41 4.52 -3.11
N GLY A 186 -1.56 4.62 -3.76
CA GLY A 186 -2.77 5.26 -3.23
C GLY A 186 -3.93 4.26 -3.14
N GLY A 187 -4.55 4.17 -1.97
CA GLY A 187 -5.72 3.36 -1.69
C GLY A 187 -6.88 4.19 -1.16
N LEU A 188 -8.01 3.55 -0.85
CA LEU A 188 -9.17 4.18 -0.27
C LEU A 188 -8.89 4.64 1.16
N ASP A 189 -8.29 3.76 1.97
CA ASP A 189 -7.97 3.98 3.38
C ASP A 189 -6.63 3.31 3.78
N THR A 190 -6.31 3.34 5.08
CA THR A 190 -5.07 2.75 5.62
C THR A 190 -5.07 1.21 5.56
N GLU A 191 -6.20 0.54 5.75
CA GLU A 191 -6.30 -0.92 5.72
C GLU A 191 -6.03 -1.43 4.31
N GLU A 192 -6.65 -0.81 3.31
CA GLU A 192 -6.42 -1.12 1.91
C GLU A 192 -4.99 -0.81 1.46
N HIS A 193 -4.41 0.32 1.93
CA HIS A 193 -3.00 0.61 1.69
C HIS A 193 -2.09 -0.52 2.21
N GLU A 194 -2.35 -1.03 3.43
CA GLU A 194 -1.58 -2.12 4.02
C GLU A 194 -1.76 -3.46 3.25
N GLU A 195 -2.94 -3.73 2.72
CA GLU A 195 -3.20 -4.89 1.87
C GLU A 195 -2.48 -4.82 0.51
N MET A 196 -2.36 -3.62 -0.05
CA MET A 196 -1.67 -3.38 -1.32
C MET A 196 -0.14 -3.22 -1.19
N LEU A 197 0.37 -2.98 0.02
CA LEU A 197 1.80 -2.78 0.27
C LEU A 197 2.71 -3.89 -0.30
N PRO A 198 2.35 -5.20 -0.27
CA PRO A 198 3.13 -6.25 -0.91
C PRO A 198 3.34 -6.07 -2.42
N ALA A 199 2.39 -5.46 -3.13
CA ALA A 199 2.51 -5.15 -4.56
C ALA A 199 3.47 -3.98 -4.81
N TYR A 200 3.41 -2.95 -3.99
CA TYR A 200 4.35 -1.83 -4.00
C TYR A 200 5.79 -2.31 -3.70
N GLU A 201 5.97 -3.17 -2.71
CA GLU A 201 7.25 -3.77 -2.36
C GLU A 201 7.80 -4.66 -3.50
N LEU A 202 6.94 -5.36 -4.24
CA LEU A 202 7.33 -6.11 -5.43
C LEU A 202 7.89 -5.15 -6.49
N ALA A 203 7.18 -4.09 -6.82
CA ALA A 203 7.61 -3.08 -7.78
C ALA A 203 8.97 -2.47 -7.39
N ARG A 204 9.14 -2.06 -6.13
CA ARG A 204 10.38 -1.49 -5.60
C ARG A 204 11.57 -2.45 -5.68
N ARG A 205 11.37 -3.74 -5.34
CA ARG A 205 12.45 -4.76 -5.31
C ARG A 205 12.87 -5.26 -6.68
N THR A 206 11.97 -5.22 -7.65
CA THR A 206 12.25 -5.66 -9.03
C THR A 206 12.64 -4.51 -9.95
N LEU A 207 12.70 -3.28 -9.42
CA LEU A 207 13.00 -2.07 -10.17
C LEU A 207 14.39 -2.12 -10.82
N ARG A 208 14.45 -1.72 -12.10
CA ARG A 208 15.68 -1.58 -12.89
C ARG A 208 15.51 -0.42 -13.88
N THR A 209 16.60 0.11 -14.41
CA THR A 209 16.53 0.98 -15.60
C THR A 209 16.03 0.18 -16.80
N ALA A 210 15.23 0.82 -17.67
CA ALA A 210 14.70 0.22 -18.90
C ALA A 210 15.78 0.01 -19.96
#